data_351526d9eb662046df78cf0ea64eb1a4
#
_entry.id   351526d9eb662046df78cf0ea64eb1a4
#
_cell.length_a   1.000
_cell.length_b   1.000
_cell.length_c   1.000
_cell.angle_alpha   90.00
_cell.angle_beta   90.00
_cell.angle_gamma   90.00
#
_symmetry.space_group_name_H-M   'P 1'
#
loop_
_entity.id
_entity.type
_entity.pdbx_description
1 polymer ?
#
loop_
_entity_poly.entity_id
_entity_poly.type
_entity_poly.pdbx_seq_one_letter_code
_entity_poly.pdbx_strand_id
1 'polypeptide(L)'
;AVIGGGPAGIAAAYFLAREGYPVTVFEREAKPGGIVRNVIPGFRIPEEAIDKDVALTARMGAAFVCGKPAPTLSELREAGYENIILAFGAEKPGMLALEGNVINVIDFLRKAKNAPETLALGESVAVIGGGNTAMDAARTAKRLGVPKVTIVYRRTKRFMPADAEEL
;
A
#
# COMPACT_ATOMS: atom_id res chain seq x y z
N ALA A 1 -16.89 -2.16 -13.83
CA ALA A 1 -16.50 -1.94 -12.42
C ALA A 1 -15.06 -2.35 -12.19
N VAL A 2 -14.33 -1.60 -11.38
CA VAL A 2 -12.98 -1.96 -10.91
C VAL A 2 -13.03 -2.04 -9.39
N ILE A 3 -12.69 -3.19 -8.82
CA ILE A 3 -12.71 -3.44 -7.38
C ILE A 3 -11.29 -3.25 -6.82
N GLY A 4 -11.11 -2.16 -6.11
CA GLY A 4 -9.83 -1.74 -5.52
C GLY A 4 -9.21 -0.56 -6.27
N GLY A 5 -8.97 0.54 -5.54
CA GLY A 5 -8.36 1.78 -6.02
C GLY A 5 -6.84 1.86 -5.76
N GLY A 6 -6.16 0.71 -5.72
CA GLY A 6 -4.70 0.64 -5.71
C GLY A 6 -4.07 0.91 -7.08
N PRO A 7 -2.73 0.81 -7.23
CA PRO A 7 -2.04 1.11 -8.49
C PRO A 7 -2.61 0.36 -9.69
N ALA A 8 -2.91 -0.92 -9.54
CA ALA A 8 -3.49 -1.74 -10.61
C ALA A 8 -4.88 -1.26 -11.03
N GLY A 9 -5.74 -0.92 -10.03
CA GLY A 9 -7.09 -0.43 -10.30
C GLY A 9 -7.10 0.97 -10.91
N ILE A 10 -6.25 1.88 -10.45
CA ILE A 10 -6.09 3.21 -11.04
C ILE A 10 -5.60 3.11 -12.50
N ALA A 11 -4.60 2.26 -12.76
CA ALA A 11 -4.10 2.04 -14.12
C ALA A 11 -5.18 1.44 -15.03
N ALA A 12 -5.89 0.40 -14.58
CA ALA A 12 -6.98 -0.19 -15.35
C ALA A 12 -8.07 0.84 -15.67
N ALA A 13 -8.47 1.63 -14.66
CA ALA A 13 -9.48 2.67 -14.84
C ALA A 13 -9.03 3.77 -15.82
N TYR A 14 -7.76 4.19 -15.73
CA TYR A 14 -7.19 5.18 -16.65
C TYR A 14 -7.26 4.70 -18.11
N PHE A 15 -6.75 3.50 -18.38
CA PHE A 15 -6.69 2.99 -19.75
C PHE A 15 -8.08 2.73 -20.33
N LEU A 16 -9.00 2.18 -19.54
CA LEU A 16 -10.36 1.95 -19.99
C LEU A 16 -11.12 3.26 -20.25
N ALA A 17 -11.03 4.23 -19.33
CA ALA A 17 -11.68 5.52 -19.50
C ALA A 17 -11.13 6.29 -20.71
N ARG A 18 -9.80 6.20 -20.95
CA ARG A 18 -9.17 6.76 -22.14
C ARG A 18 -9.70 6.20 -23.44
N GLU A 19 -10.05 4.90 -23.46
CA GLU A 19 -10.67 4.23 -24.61
C GLU A 19 -12.19 4.47 -24.69
N GLY A 20 -12.75 5.32 -23.81
CA GLY A 20 -14.16 5.72 -23.85
C GLY A 20 -15.12 4.81 -23.06
N TYR A 21 -14.62 3.84 -22.31
CA TYR A 21 -15.48 3.01 -21.47
C TYR A 21 -15.91 3.75 -20.20
N PRO A 22 -17.20 3.66 -19.81
CA PRO A 22 -17.64 4.16 -18.51
C PRO A 22 -17.08 3.25 -17.41
N VAL A 23 -16.28 3.82 -16.50
CA VAL A 23 -15.57 3.09 -15.44
C VAL A 23 -15.92 3.63 -14.08
N THR A 24 -16.25 2.74 -13.14
CA THR A 24 -16.37 3.06 -11.72
C THR A 24 -15.39 2.22 -10.92
N VAL A 25 -14.53 2.89 -10.15
CA VAL A 25 -13.59 2.28 -9.19
C VAL A 25 -14.23 2.29 -7.80
N PHE A 26 -14.35 1.11 -7.20
CA PHE A 26 -14.81 0.95 -5.83
C PHE A 26 -13.61 0.74 -4.90
N GLU A 27 -13.43 1.64 -3.92
CA GLU A 27 -12.32 1.62 -2.98
C GLU A 27 -12.85 1.63 -1.54
N ARG A 28 -12.43 0.69 -0.71
CA ARG A 28 -12.86 0.59 0.69
C ARG A 28 -12.30 1.70 1.58
N GLU A 29 -11.08 2.16 1.28
CA GLU A 29 -10.45 3.25 2.01
C GLU A 29 -11.06 4.60 1.60
N ALA A 30 -10.87 5.62 2.44
CA ALA A 30 -11.40 6.95 2.19
C ALA A 30 -10.83 7.61 0.92
N LYS A 31 -9.62 7.21 0.52
CA LYS A 31 -8.94 7.71 -0.68
C LYS A 31 -8.32 6.57 -1.49
N PRO A 32 -8.29 6.66 -2.83
CA PRO A 32 -7.58 5.70 -3.67
C PRO A 32 -6.07 5.80 -3.47
N GLY A 33 -5.35 4.75 -3.86
CA GLY A 33 -3.89 4.65 -3.79
C GLY A 33 -3.40 3.33 -3.20
N GLY A 34 -4.28 2.58 -2.49
CA GLY A 34 -3.96 1.27 -1.94
C GLY A 34 -2.71 1.27 -1.05
N ILE A 35 -1.84 0.28 -1.24
CA ILE A 35 -0.60 0.12 -0.45
C ILE A 35 0.37 1.31 -0.64
N VAL A 36 0.37 1.95 -1.81
CA VAL A 36 1.24 3.11 -2.07
C VAL A 36 0.86 4.29 -1.18
N ARG A 37 -0.43 4.53 -1.00
CA ARG A 37 -0.91 5.59 -0.11
C ARG A 37 -0.81 5.20 1.37
N ASN A 38 -1.19 3.98 1.71
CA ASN A 38 -1.45 3.63 3.11
C ASN A 38 -0.26 2.98 3.82
N VAL A 39 0.74 2.49 3.08
CA VAL A 39 1.87 1.73 3.64
C VAL A 39 3.22 2.30 3.23
N ILE A 40 3.45 2.55 1.94
CA ILE A 40 4.73 3.07 1.46
C ILE A 40 4.99 4.44 2.11
N PRO A 41 6.16 4.63 2.75
CA PRO A 41 6.47 5.89 3.44
C PRO A 41 6.43 7.12 2.54
N GLY A 42 5.99 8.26 3.07
CA GLY A 42 5.90 9.53 2.34
C GLY A 42 7.24 10.05 1.81
N PHE A 43 8.35 9.63 2.41
CA PHE A 43 9.68 9.96 1.88
C PHE A 43 10.07 9.18 0.62
N ARG A 44 9.30 8.15 0.26
CA ARG A 44 9.41 7.42 -1.02
C ARG A 44 8.53 8.03 -2.08
N ILE A 45 7.25 8.18 -1.76
CA ILE A 45 6.23 8.69 -2.67
C ILE A 45 5.36 9.67 -1.90
N PRO A 46 5.41 10.97 -2.22
CA PRO A 46 4.55 11.97 -1.59
C PRO A 46 3.09 11.76 -2.02
N GLU A 47 2.15 12.12 -1.14
CA GLU A 47 0.72 11.93 -1.41
C GLU A 47 0.24 12.71 -2.63
N GLU A 48 0.81 13.87 -2.87
CA GLU A 48 0.50 14.73 -4.02
C GLU A 48 0.75 14.04 -5.36
N ALA A 49 1.75 13.15 -5.43
CA ALA A 49 2.00 12.36 -6.64
C ALA A 49 0.85 11.38 -6.91
N ILE A 50 0.37 10.72 -5.84
CA ILE A 50 -0.77 9.80 -5.93
C ILE A 50 -2.04 10.56 -6.31
N ASP A 51 -2.27 11.73 -5.70
CA ASP A 51 -3.44 12.56 -5.97
C ASP A 51 -3.46 13.07 -7.42
N LYS A 52 -2.30 13.35 -8.01
CA LYS A 52 -2.19 13.72 -9.43
C LYS A 52 -2.62 12.58 -10.36
N ASP A 53 -2.20 11.34 -10.08
CA ASP A 53 -2.57 10.17 -10.87
C ASP A 53 -4.06 9.85 -10.77
N VAL A 54 -4.63 9.95 -9.56
CA VAL A 54 -6.07 9.79 -9.33
C VAL A 54 -6.86 10.87 -10.06
N ALA A 55 -6.45 12.14 -9.95
CA ALA A 55 -7.08 13.25 -10.63
C ALA A 55 -6.97 13.14 -12.16
N LEU A 56 -5.85 12.66 -12.69
CA LEU A 56 -5.70 12.37 -14.11
C LEU A 56 -6.69 11.31 -14.56
N THR A 57 -6.81 10.22 -13.83
CA THR A 57 -7.73 9.12 -14.11
C THR A 57 -9.19 9.60 -14.08
N ALA A 58 -9.56 10.43 -13.10
CA ALA A 58 -10.89 11.02 -13.03
C ALA A 58 -11.18 11.97 -14.20
N ARG A 59 -10.20 12.76 -14.65
CA ARG A 59 -10.35 13.62 -15.85
C ARG A 59 -10.54 12.82 -17.14
N MET A 60 -10.06 11.57 -17.20
CA MET A 60 -10.35 10.67 -18.33
C MET A 60 -11.79 10.13 -18.30
N GLY A 61 -12.56 10.38 -17.26
CA GLY A 61 -13.96 9.97 -17.14
C GLY A 61 -14.21 8.82 -16.15
N ALA A 62 -13.19 8.34 -15.43
CA ALA A 62 -13.40 7.32 -14.39
C ALA A 62 -14.02 7.94 -13.13
N ALA A 63 -15.05 7.28 -12.58
CA ALA A 63 -15.66 7.62 -11.30
C ALA A 63 -14.99 6.83 -10.16
N PHE A 64 -14.87 7.44 -8.99
CA PHE A 64 -14.36 6.80 -7.76
C PHE A 64 -15.43 6.81 -6.68
N VAL A 65 -15.73 5.63 -6.13
CA VAL A 65 -16.62 5.41 -4.99
C VAL A 65 -15.78 4.87 -3.84
N CYS A 66 -15.47 5.73 -2.88
CA CYS A 66 -14.52 5.44 -1.79
C CYS A 66 -15.22 5.37 -0.42
N GLY A 67 -14.49 4.86 0.59
CA GLY A 67 -14.90 4.87 2.00
C GLY A 67 -15.91 3.77 2.37
N LYS A 68 -16.13 2.79 1.51
CA LYS A 68 -17.01 1.66 1.78
C LYS A 68 -16.57 0.42 0.98
N PRO A 69 -16.89 -0.79 1.48
CA PRO A 69 -16.66 -2.02 0.72
C PRO A 69 -17.33 -1.96 -0.66
N ALA A 70 -16.71 -2.61 -1.64
CA ALA A 70 -17.33 -2.77 -2.95
C ALA A 70 -18.61 -3.59 -2.84
N PRO A 71 -19.62 -3.34 -3.69
CA PRO A 71 -20.77 -4.22 -3.83
C PRO A 71 -20.36 -5.64 -4.21
N THR A 72 -21.22 -6.61 -3.92
CA THR A 72 -21.03 -7.99 -4.36
C THR A 72 -21.08 -8.09 -5.89
N LEU A 73 -20.57 -9.19 -6.44
CA LEU A 73 -20.63 -9.43 -7.89
C LEU A 73 -22.06 -9.44 -8.42
N SER A 74 -23.03 -9.94 -7.65
CA SER A 74 -24.44 -9.95 -8.01
C SER A 74 -24.98 -8.52 -8.11
N GLU A 75 -24.80 -7.72 -7.05
CA GLU A 75 -25.25 -6.33 -7.03
C GLU A 75 -24.61 -5.49 -8.16
N LEU A 76 -23.35 -5.73 -8.49
CA LEU A 76 -22.70 -5.05 -9.61
C LEU A 76 -23.33 -5.46 -10.96
N ARG A 77 -23.66 -6.73 -11.14
CA ARG A 77 -24.35 -7.22 -12.34
C ARG A 77 -25.75 -6.63 -12.47
N GLU A 78 -26.50 -6.60 -11.39
CA GLU A 78 -27.83 -5.99 -11.32
C GLU A 78 -27.79 -4.49 -11.59
N ALA A 79 -26.72 -3.80 -11.16
CA ALA A 79 -26.47 -2.40 -11.47
C ALA A 79 -25.99 -2.13 -12.91
N GLY A 80 -25.89 -3.17 -13.78
CA GLY A 80 -25.55 -3.05 -15.18
C GLY A 80 -24.06 -3.08 -15.51
N TYR A 81 -23.19 -3.44 -14.56
CA TYR A 81 -21.77 -3.62 -14.85
C TYR A 81 -21.53 -4.95 -15.59
N GLU A 82 -21.26 -4.88 -16.89
CA GLU A 82 -21.01 -6.06 -17.72
C GLU A 82 -19.64 -6.68 -17.43
N ASN A 83 -18.63 -5.85 -17.13
CA ASN A 83 -17.27 -6.28 -16.87
C ASN A 83 -16.81 -5.86 -15.48
N ILE A 84 -16.18 -6.77 -14.76
CA ILE A 84 -15.69 -6.55 -13.40
C ILE A 84 -14.22 -6.92 -13.32
N ILE A 85 -13.37 -5.95 -12.97
CA ILE A 85 -11.93 -6.15 -12.79
C ILE A 85 -11.64 -6.21 -11.30
N LEU A 86 -10.97 -7.29 -10.85
CA LEU A 86 -10.56 -7.47 -9.47
C LEU A 86 -9.11 -6.95 -9.30
N ALA A 87 -8.96 -5.84 -8.59
CA ALA A 87 -7.70 -5.15 -8.36
C ALA A 87 -7.46 -4.82 -6.87
N PHE A 88 -8.04 -5.62 -5.97
CA PHE A 88 -8.02 -5.38 -4.52
C PHE A 88 -6.69 -5.74 -3.82
N GLY A 89 -5.68 -6.16 -4.58
CA GLY A 89 -4.33 -6.42 -4.07
C GLY A 89 -4.20 -7.72 -3.27
N ALA A 90 -3.04 -7.88 -2.61
CA ALA A 90 -2.70 -9.04 -1.79
C ALA A 90 -2.10 -8.57 -0.45
N GLU A 91 -2.86 -7.81 0.32
CA GLU A 91 -2.38 -7.15 1.54
C GLU A 91 -2.15 -8.08 2.73
N LYS A 92 -2.66 -9.32 2.69
CA LYS A 92 -2.47 -10.26 3.80
C LYS A 92 -1.01 -10.71 3.87
N PRO A 93 -0.24 -10.20 4.84
CA PRO A 93 1.17 -10.53 4.92
C PRO A 93 1.38 -11.95 5.42
N GLY A 94 2.50 -12.56 4.99
CA GLY A 94 3.01 -13.76 5.64
C GLY A 94 3.44 -13.45 7.08
N MET A 95 3.22 -14.38 8.00
CA MET A 95 3.64 -14.27 9.38
C MET A 95 4.87 -15.14 9.64
N LEU A 96 5.88 -14.57 10.29
CA LEU A 96 6.94 -15.36 10.93
C LEU A 96 6.45 -15.76 12.32
N ALA A 97 6.51 -17.06 12.63
CA ALA A 97 6.24 -17.56 13.96
C ALA A 97 7.43 -17.25 14.87
N LEU A 98 7.40 -16.09 15.52
CA LEU A 98 8.40 -15.63 16.47
C LEU A 98 7.71 -15.29 17.78
N GLU A 99 8.37 -15.59 18.90
CA GLU A 99 7.91 -15.18 20.22
C GLU A 99 8.30 -13.73 20.53
N GLY A 100 7.53 -13.08 21.39
CA GLY A 100 7.80 -11.72 21.86
C GLY A 100 6.98 -10.64 21.15
N ASN A 101 7.44 -9.41 21.24
CA ASN A 101 6.77 -8.24 20.64
C ASN A 101 7.09 -8.13 19.14
N VAL A 102 6.38 -8.92 18.34
CA VAL A 102 6.57 -9.00 16.89
C VAL A 102 5.45 -8.23 16.17
N ILE A 103 5.83 -7.28 15.34
CA ILE A 103 4.90 -6.51 14.51
C ILE A 103 5.16 -6.87 13.04
N ASN A 104 4.10 -7.16 12.30
CA ASN A 104 4.23 -7.32 10.86
C ASN A 104 4.64 -5.99 10.20
N VAL A 105 5.53 -6.07 9.22
CA VAL A 105 6.11 -4.88 8.58
C VAL A 105 5.06 -4.00 7.87
N ILE A 106 4.05 -4.61 7.25
CA ILE A 106 2.98 -3.86 6.58
C ILE A 106 2.13 -3.11 7.61
N ASP A 107 1.78 -3.78 8.72
CA ASP A 107 1.04 -3.15 9.82
C ASP A 107 1.86 -2.06 10.51
N PHE A 108 3.16 -2.29 10.69
CA PHE A 108 4.07 -1.29 11.22
C PHE A 108 4.11 -0.04 10.35
N LEU A 109 4.37 -0.19 9.04
CA LEU A 109 4.46 0.94 8.11
C LEU A 109 3.13 1.67 7.96
N ARG A 110 2.00 0.93 7.95
CA ARG A 110 0.65 1.50 7.94
C ARG A 110 0.39 2.35 9.16
N LYS A 111 0.70 1.84 10.36
CA LYS A 111 0.54 2.58 11.62
C LYS A 111 1.50 3.77 11.68
N ALA A 112 2.75 3.59 11.31
CA ALA A 112 3.74 4.67 11.29
C ALA A 112 3.32 5.85 10.41
N LYS A 113 2.59 5.58 9.33
CA LYS A 113 2.13 6.60 8.41
C LYS A 113 0.84 7.28 8.85
N ASN A 114 -0.11 6.53 9.42
CA ASN A 114 -1.48 7.00 9.63
C ASN A 114 -1.83 7.25 11.11
N ALA A 115 -1.12 6.61 12.04
CA ALA A 115 -1.36 6.71 13.49
C ALA A 115 -0.06 6.39 14.27
N PRO A 116 1.03 7.16 14.08
CA PRO A 116 2.34 6.87 14.67
C PRO A 116 2.31 6.83 16.20
N GLU A 117 1.41 7.56 16.83
CA GLU A 117 1.20 7.58 18.28
C GLU A 117 0.74 6.23 18.85
N THR A 118 0.25 5.33 18.00
CA THR A 118 -0.18 3.97 18.42
C THR A 118 0.96 2.97 18.49
N LEU A 119 2.19 3.37 18.07
CA LEU A 119 3.35 2.52 18.04
C LEU A 119 4.20 2.66 19.30
N ALA A 120 4.30 1.59 20.10
CA ALA A 120 5.21 1.51 21.24
C ALA A 120 6.47 0.72 20.83
N LEU A 121 7.49 1.43 20.33
CA LEU A 121 8.68 0.80 19.72
C LEU A 121 9.84 0.54 20.70
N GLY A 122 9.85 1.16 21.87
CA GLY A 122 10.96 1.03 22.83
C GLY A 122 12.30 1.58 22.30
N GLU A 123 13.39 1.24 22.98
CA GLU A 123 14.74 1.77 22.66
C GLU A 123 15.46 1.03 21.53
N SER A 124 15.02 -0.19 21.20
CA SER A 124 15.65 -0.99 20.15
C SER A 124 14.63 -1.75 19.31
N VAL A 125 14.86 -1.75 18.00
CA VAL A 125 14.06 -2.49 17.01
C VAL A 125 14.97 -3.33 16.15
N ALA A 126 14.62 -4.61 15.99
CA ALA A 126 15.23 -5.51 15.02
C ALA A 126 14.30 -5.68 13.82
N VAL A 127 14.79 -5.36 12.64
CA VAL A 127 14.06 -5.55 11.37
C VAL A 127 14.57 -6.80 10.69
N ILE A 128 13.73 -7.81 10.56
CA ILE A 128 14.08 -9.09 9.94
C ILE A 128 13.74 -9.03 8.45
N GLY A 129 14.77 -9.02 7.62
CA GLY A 129 14.65 -8.96 6.17
C GLY A 129 15.76 -8.15 5.51
N GLY A 130 15.88 -8.25 4.18
CA GLY A 130 16.92 -7.57 3.40
C GLY A 130 16.39 -6.96 2.10
N GLY A 131 15.07 -6.83 1.94
CA GLY A 131 14.46 -6.17 0.78
C GLY A 131 14.10 -4.71 1.05
N ASN A 132 13.62 -4.00 0.04
CA ASN A 132 13.24 -2.58 0.14
C ASN A 132 12.25 -2.31 1.28
N THR A 133 11.29 -3.20 1.52
CA THR A 133 10.34 -3.07 2.64
C THR A 133 11.04 -3.08 4.01
N ALA A 134 12.10 -3.89 4.17
CA ALA A 134 12.89 -3.89 5.40
C ALA A 134 13.68 -2.59 5.56
N MET A 135 14.21 -2.04 4.48
CA MET A 135 14.88 -0.73 4.48
C MET A 135 13.90 0.39 4.84
N ASP A 136 12.69 0.35 4.30
CA ASP A 136 11.62 1.28 4.64
C ASP A 136 11.26 1.21 6.12
N ALA A 137 11.12 0.00 6.67
CA ALA A 137 10.84 -0.20 8.08
C ALA A 137 11.97 0.34 8.98
N ALA A 138 13.21 0.03 8.65
CA ALA A 138 14.37 0.49 9.43
C ALA A 138 14.47 2.02 9.43
N ARG A 139 14.33 2.65 8.26
CA ARG A 139 14.34 4.12 8.14
C ARG A 139 13.16 4.77 8.85
N THR A 140 11.99 4.17 8.76
CA THR A 140 10.79 4.65 9.46
C THR A 140 10.96 4.55 10.97
N ALA A 141 11.43 3.41 11.51
CA ALA A 141 11.71 3.27 12.93
C ALA A 141 12.73 4.32 13.42
N LYS A 142 13.77 4.56 12.62
CA LYS A 142 14.77 5.59 12.96
C LYS A 142 14.18 7.00 12.97
N ARG A 143 13.30 7.33 12.02
CA ARG A 143 12.59 8.63 11.98
C ARG A 143 11.59 8.80 13.12
N LEU A 144 11.04 7.71 13.63
CA LEU A 144 10.19 7.71 14.83
C LEU A 144 10.97 7.83 16.14
N GLY A 145 12.31 8.01 16.06
CA GLY A 145 13.14 8.29 17.22
C GLY A 145 13.71 7.06 17.92
N VAL A 146 13.58 5.85 17.35
CA VAL A 146 14.18 4.64 17.95
C VAL A 146 15.71 4.79 18.00
N PRO A 147 16.35 4.73 19.18
CA PRO A 147 17.79 4.91 19.31
C PRO A 147 18.60 3.86 18.57
N LYS A 148 18.21 2.59 18.69
CA LYS A 148 18.92 1.46 18.08
C LYS A 148 18.01 0.73 17.10
N VAL A 149 18.36 0.76 15.81
CA VAL A 149 17.68 -0.03 14.76
C VAL A 149 18.71 -0.96 14.13
N THR A 150 18.39 -2.26 14.10
CA THR A 150 19.27 -3.30 13.58
C THR A 150 18.54 -4.08 12.49
N ILE A 151 19.17 -4.22 11.32
CA ILE A 151 18.67 -5.09 10.24
C ILE A 151 19.29 -6.47 10.41
N VAL A 152 18.45 -7.49 10.45
CA VAL A 152 18.83 -8.88 10.56
C VAL A 152 18.48 -9.60 9.27
N TYR A 153 19.49 -10.10 8.58
CA TYR A 153 19.32 -10.80 7.32
C TYR A 153 20.04 -12.14 7.32
N ARG A 154 19.39 -13.18 6.80
CA ARG A 154 19.92 -14.58 6.83
C ARG A 154 21.14 -14.83 5.95
N ARG A 155 21.46 -13.92 5.04
CA ARG A 155 22.63 -14.00 4.13
C ARG A 155 23.53 -12.78 4.35
N THR A 156 24.61 -12.68 3.57
CA THR A 156 25.48 -11.50 3.59
C THR A 156 24.84 -10.31 2.85
N LYS A 157 25.36 -9.10 3.09
CA LYS A 157 24.92 -7.86 2.43
C LYS A 157 24.86 -8.00 0.91
N ARG A 158 25.82 -8.71 0.28
CA ARG A 158 25.89 -8.96 -1.16
C ARG A 158 24.62 -9.61 -1.74
N PHE A 159 23.88 -10.38 -0.94
CA PHE A 159 22.68 -11.10 -1.36
C PHE A 159 21.38 -10.45 -0.90
N MET A 160 21.45 -9.23 -0.36
CA MET A 160 20.25 -8.49 -0.02
C MET A 160 19.50 -8.09 -1.31
N PRO A 161 18.19 -8.35 -1.41
CA PRO A 161 17.41 -7.99 -2.59
C PRO A 161 16.96 -6.53 -2.63
N ALA A 162 17.36 -5.73 -1.64
CA ALA A 162 17.14 -4.29 -1.67
C ALA A 162 18.00 -3.64 -2.77
N ASP A 163 17.52 -2.54 -3.32
CA ASP A 163 18.25 -1.75 -4.29
C ASP A 163 19.59 -1.26 -3.71
N ALA A 164 20.61 -1.16 -4.55
CA ALA A 164 21.97 -0.82 -4.10
C ALA A 164 22.03 0.55 -3.38
N GLU A 165 21.18 1.48 -3.79
CA GLU A 165 21.05 2.82 -3.17
C GLU A 165 20.45 2.78 -1.76
N GLU A 166 19.82 1.66 -1.39
CA GLU A 166 19.18 1.44 -0.08
C GLU A 166 20.12 0.83 0.95
N LEU A 167 21.23 0.24 0.52
CA LEU A 167 22.22 -0.50 1.31
C LEU A 167 23.44 0.35 1.69
#